data_c2b4e4285bd7ea59ff484b9f382e91d2
#
_entry.id   c2b4e4285bd7ea59ff484b9f382e91d2
#
_cell.length_a   1.000
_cell.length_b   1.000
_cell.length_c   1.000
_cell.angle_alpha   90.00
_cell.angle_beta   90.00
_cell.angle_gamma   90.00
#
_symmetry.space_group_name_H-M   'P 1'
#
loop_
_entity.id
_entity.type
_entity.pdbx_description
1 polymer ?
#
loop_
_entity_poly.entity_id
_entity_poly.type
_entity_poly.pdbx_seq_one_letter_code
_entity_poly.pdbx_strand_id
1 'polypeptide(L)' 'MAPTAPPLTREEFVSLRDGAKGLMHRIPSEHKARLIELGYIEEDFGGIRLTSAGRVRIAEG' A
#
# COMPACT_ATOMS: atom_id res chain seq x y z
N MET A 1 4.84 -24.15 -4.13
CA MET A 1 3.67 -23.61 -3.47
C MET A 1 3.31 -22.22 -3.99
N ALA A 2 2.08 -22.03 -4.35
CA ALA A 2 1.66 -20.76 -4.90
C ALA A 2 1.47 -19.73 -3.80
N PRO A 3 1.76 -18.47 -4.07
CA PRO A 3 1.47 -17.41 -3.11
C PRO A 3 -0.02 -17.30 -2.91
N THR A 4 -0.42 -16.88 -1.72
CA THR A 4 -1.82 -16.76 -1.39
C THR A 4 -2.44 -15.50 -1.97
N ALA A 5 -1.62 -14.52 -2.32
CA ALA A 5 -2.11 -13.28 -2.88
C ALA A 5 -1.23 -12.91 -4.06
N PRO A 6 -1.82 -12.31 -5.10
CA PRO A 6 -1.02 -11.86 -6.23
C PRO A 6 -0.09 -10.73 -5.80
N PRO A 7 1.06 -10.59 -6.45
CA PRO A 7 1.95 -9.48 -6.15
C PRO A 7 1.28 -8.17 -6.55
N LEU A 8 1.78 -7.08 -6.01
CA LEU A 8 1.30 -5.76 -6.39
C LEU A 8 1.56 -5.50 -7.86
N THR A 9 0.62 -4.85 -8.51
CA THR A 9 0.88 -4.33 -9.84
C THR A 9 1.84 -3.15 -9.72
N ARG A 10 2.44 -2.76 -10.85
CA ARG A 10 3.32 -1.61 -10.87
C ARG A 10 2.61 -0.36 -10.35
N GLU A 11 1.38 -0.16 -10.79
CA GLU A 11 0.60 1.01 -10.39
C GLU A 11 0.30 1.00 -8.90
N GLU A 12 -0.02 -0.16 -8.37
CA GLU A 12 -0.26 -0.28 -6.93
C GLU A 12 0.99 0.00 -6.14
N PHE A 13 2.13 -0.48 -6.62
CA PHE A 13 3.40 -0.23 -5.94
C PHE A 13 3.75 1.26 -5.96
N VAL A 14 3.54 1.92 -7.09
CA VAL A 14 3.78 3.35 -7.20
C VAL A 14 2.88 4.11 -6.23
N SER A 15 1.61 3.70 -6.13
CA SER A 15 0.68 4.30 -5.18
C SER A 15 1.18 4.14 -3.75
N LEU A 16 1.69 2.96 -3.41
CA LEU A 16 2.22 2.71 -2.08
C LEU A 16 3.41 3.62 -1.79
N ARG A 17 4.31 3.76 -2.74
CA ARG A 17 5.46 4.64 -2.60
C ARG A 17 5.04 6.10 -2.43
N ASP A 18 4.05 6.52 -3.21
CA ASP A 18 3.53 7.88 -3.09
C ASP A 18 2.94 8.11 -1.70
N GLY A 19 2.22 7.12 -1.19
CA GLY A 19 1.69 7.20 0.15
C GLY A 19 2.77 7.38 1.19
N ALA A 20 3.89 6.69 1.02
CA ALA A 20 5.03 6.80 1.93
C ALA A 20 5.65 8.19 1.91
N LYS A 21 5.48 8.91 0.81
CA LYS A 21 5.98 10.29 0.68
C LYS A 21 4.97 11.32 1.18
N GLY A 22 3.87 10.88 1.77
CA GLY A 22 2.85 11.79 2.26
C GLY A 22 1.78 12.13 1.24
N LEU A 23 1.72 11.41 0.13
CA LEU A 23 0.78 11.69 -0.95
C LEU A 23 -0.40 10.71 -0.94
N MET A 24 -0.84 10.31 0.24
CA MET A 24 -1.95 9.36 0.37
C MET A 24 -3.21 9.83 -0.37
N HIS A 25 -3.44 11.13 -0.43
CA HIS A 25 -4.61 11.68 -1.10
C HIS A 25 -4.60 11.45 -2.61
N ARG A 26 -3.45 11.09 -3.17
CA ARG A 26 -3.33 10.84 -4.60
C ARG A 26 -3.61 9.40 -5.00
N ILE A 27 -3.76 8.52 -4.02
CA ILE A 27 -3.96 7.11 -4.29
C ILE A 27 -5.41 6.88 -4.74
N PRO A 28 -5.62 6.26 -5.91
CA PRO A 28 -6.97 5.92 -6.34
C PRO A 28 -7.66 5.00 -5.33
N SER A 29 -8.98 5.12 -5.23
CA SER A 29 -9.76 4.32 -4.28
C SER A 29 -9.51 2.83 -4.41
N GLU A 30 -9.40 2.35 -5.64
CA GLU A 30 -9.20 0.93 -5.91
C GLU A 30 -7.85 0.47 -5.38
N HIS A 31 -6.81 1.28 -5.61
CA HIS A 31 -5.49 0.97 -5.10
C HIS A 31 -5.46 1.03 -3.59
N LYS A 32 -6.13 2.03 -3.02
CA LYS A 32 -6.18 2.17 -1.57
C LYS A 32 -6.83 0.95 -0.92
N ALA A 33 -7.97 0.52 -1.43
CA ALA A 33 -8.66 -0.65 -0.89
C ALA A 33 -7.77 -1.89 -0.96
N ARG A 34 -7.07 -2.06 -2.08
CA ARG A 34 -6.19 -3.20 -2.26
C ARG A 34 -5.02 -3.17 -1.28
N LEU A 35 -4.42 -2.00 -1.10
CA LEU A 35 -3.28 -1.87 -0.20
C LEU A 35 -3.69 -2.10 1.26
N ILE A 36 -4.91 -1.69 1.63
CA ILE A 36 -5.44 -1.98 2.96
C ILE A 36 -5.66 -3.47 3.13
N GLU A 37 -6.24 -4.11 2.13
CA GLU A 37 -6.51 -5.54 2.17
C GLU A 37 -5.23 -6.34 2.33
N LEU A 38 -4.17 -5.91 1.67
CA LEU A 38 -2.87 -6.57 1.74
C LEU A 38 -2.09 -6.23 3.00
N GLY A 39 -2.55 -5.27 3.78
CA GLY A 39 -1.92 -4.90 5.03
C GLY A 39 -0.75 -3.95 4.90
N TYR A 40 -0.60 -3.30 3.75
CA TYR A 40 0.51 -2.36 3.53
C TYR A 40 0.20 -0.96 4.02
N ILE A 41 -1.07 -0.60 4.09
CA ILE A 41 -1.50 0.65 4.71
C ILE A 41 -2.67 0.34 5.61
N GLU A 42 -2.96 1.25 6.54
CA GLU A 42 -4.12 1.11 7.40
C GLU A 42 -4.80 2.45 7.54
N GLU A 43 -6.09 2.38 7.85
CA GLU A 43 -6.91 3.57 7.98
C GLU A 43 -7.52 3.59 9.37
N ASP A 44 -7.41 4.72 10.06
CA ASP A 44 -8.01 4.87 11.37
C ASP A 44 -8.51 6.31 11.52
N PHE A 45 -8.85 6.72 12.74
CA PHE A 45 -9.38 8.05 12.97
C PHE A 45 -8.41 9.17 12.60
N GLY A 46 -7.13 8.88 12.64
CA GLY A 46 -6.13 9.86 12.27
C GLY A 46 -5.84 9.93 10.79
N GLY A 47 -6.48 9.05 9.99
CA GLY A 47 -6.28 8.99 8.56
C GLY A 47 -5.59 7.71 8.14
N ILE A 48 -4.94 7.77 6.98
CA ILE A 48 -4.27 6.62 6.39
C ILE A 48 -2.79 6.68 6.69
N ARG A 49 -2.20 5.55 7.05
CA ARG A 49 -0.77 5.50 7.30
C ARG A 49 -0.17 4.20 6.82
N LEU A 50 1.13 4.25 6.58
CA LEU A 50 1.91 3.12 6.13
C LEU A 50 2.17 2.17 7.29
N THR A 51 1.99 0.88 7.05
CA THR A 51 2.30 -0.14 8.06
C THR A 51 3.75 -0.57 7.96
N SER A 52 4.21 -1.35 8.93
CA SER A 52 5.56 -1.94 8.87
C SER A 52 5.70 -2.81 7.64
N ALA A 53 4.67 -3.59 7.32
CA ALA A 53 4.69 -4.44 6.13
C ALA A 53 4.82 -3.60 4.86
N GLY A 54 4.14 -2.45 4.81
CA GLY A 54 4.25 -1.55 3.68
C GLY A 54 5.65 -1.00 3.52
N ARG A 55 6.30 -0.65 4.61
CA ARG A 55 7.68 -0.15 4.57
C ARG A 55 8.64 -1.20 4.04
N VAL A 56 8.48 -2.43 4.49
CA VAL A 56 9.32 -3.54 4.03
C VAL A 56 9.11 -3.76 2.54
N ARG A 57 7.86 -3.72 2.09
CA ARG A 57 7.55 -3.92 0.68
C ARG A 57 8.22 -2.87 -0.20
N ILE A 58 8.17 -1.61 0.22
CA ILE A 58 8.82 -0.53 -0.51
C ILE A 58 10.33 -0.72 -0.56
N ALA A 59 10.92 -1.14 0.55
CA ALA A 59 12.37 -1.35 0.62
C ALA A 59 12.82 -2.50 -0.28
N GLU A 60 11.96 -3.47 -0.47
CA GLU A 60 12.29 -4.60 -1.34
C GLU A 60 12.23 -4.22 -2.82
N GLY A 61 11.52 -3.18 -3.14
CA GLY A 61 11.40 -2.73 -4.52
C GLY A 61 10.28 -3.41 -5.27
#